data_ccc4862813b933dd3af21678d1b8a10d
#
_entry.id   ccc4862813b933dd3af21678d1b8a10d
#
_cell.length_a   1.000
_cell.length_b   1.000
_cell.length_c   1.000
_cell.angle_alpha   90.00
_cell.angle_beta   90.00
_cell.angle_gamma   90.00
#
_symmetry.space_group_name_H-M   'P 1'
#
loop_
_entity.id
_entity.type
_entity.pdbx_description
1 polymer ?
#
loop_
_entity_poly.entity_id
_entity_poly.type
_entity_poly.pdbx_seq_one_letter_code
_entity_poly.pdbx_strand_id
1 'polypeptide(L)'
;MVLALCGLAWVFGCVTAPETGRKQLVLIGAEQERQLGLQAFTQMKQETPVSRDPKANALVKKVGQRIAAVAELPGAQWEFVVFESQEANAFCLPGGKVGVYTGILPITRDEAGLAAVIGHEVAHAAAHHGAERMSRAMITQGVGEVATAYVGGQSQSSQAMFGSLYGIGIQLGETLPHSRKQESEADQIGLIWMAKAGYDPEAAVGFWERFAEYNQRRGSSTPLFLRTHPLDERRIADLKQWMPRAKAAFRPAQ
;
A
#
# COMPACT_ATOMS: atom_id res chain seq x y z
N MET A 1 44.61 18.38 13.39
CA MET A 1 43.42 19.23 13.45
C MET A 1 42.43 18.73 12.40
N VAL A 2 41.80 17.55 12.65
CA VAL A 2 40.80 16.94 11.78
C VAL A 2 39.79 16.24 12.70
N LEU A 3 38.86 17.00 13.25
CA LEU A 3 37.75 16.48 14.06
C LEU A 3 36.64 17.53 14.11
N ALA A 4 35.89 17.74 13.05
CA ALA A 4 34.65 18.51 13.10
C ALA A 4 33.86 18.43 11.78
N LEU A 5 33.45 17.24 11.31
CA LEU A 5 32.56 17.11 10.14
C LEU A 5 31.56 15.94 10.23
N CYS A 6 31.28 15.40 11.41
CA CYS A 6 30.32 14.31 11.59
C CYS A 6 28.96 14.73 12.22
N GLY A 7 28.62 16.02 12.22
CA GLY A 7 27.50 16.53 13.04
C GLY A 7 26.21 16.93 12.34
N LEU A 8 26.04 16.78 11.01
CA LEU A 8 24.85 17.36 10.32
C LEU A 8 24.04 16.44 9.41
N ALA A 9 24.19 15.14 9.47
CA ALA A 9 23.50 14.22 8.53
C ALA A 9 22.34 13.40 9.11
N TRP A 10 21.79 13.74 10.28
CA TRP A 10 20.89 12.81 11.01
C TRP A 10 19.43 13.30 11.20
N VAL A 11 18.89 14.16 10.36
CA VAL A 11 17.49 14.63 10.55
C VAL A 11 16.51 14.21 9.42
N PHE A 12 16.94 13.61 8.33
CA PHE A 12 16.10 13.40 7.12
C PHE A 12 15.61 11.98 6.89
N GLY A 13 15.39 11.17 7.87
CA GLY A 13 15.03 9.77 7.61
C GLY A 13 13.91 9.14 8.44
N CYS A 14 13.35 9.84 9.43
CA CYS A 14 12.31 9.27 10.27
C CYS A 14 10.93 9.82 9.90
N VAL A 15 10.06 8.97 9.39
CA VAL A 15 8.64 9.25 9.15
C VAL A 15 7.81 8.50 10.19
N THR A 16 6.70 9.10 10.62
CA THR A 16 5.78 8.49 11.59
C THR A 16 4.52 8.02 10.87
N ALA A 17 4.21 6.73 10.99
CA ALA A 17 2.99 6.16 10.44
C ALA A 17 1.75 6.73 11.16
N PRO A 18 0.67 7.07 10.44
CA PRO A 18 -0.57 7.56 11.04
C PRO A 18 -1.20 6.52 11.96
N GLU A 19 -2.08 6.95 12.86
CA GLU A 19 -2.85 6.12 13.80
C GLU A 19 -2.02 5.25 14.76
N THR A 20 -0.86 4.71 14.30
CA THR A 20 0.00 3.81 15.08
C THR A 20 1.16 4.53 15.76
N GLY A 21 1.58 5.67 15.21
CA GLY A 21 2.74 6.42 15.72
C GLY A 21 4.10 5.72 15.51
N ARG A 22 4.14 4.64 14.71
CA ARG A 22 5.38 3.90 14.44
C ARG A 22 6.37 4.77 13.67
N LYS A 23 7.58 4.84 14.17
CA LYS A 23 8.70 5.48 13.46
C LYS A 23 9.34 4.51 12.49
N GLN A 24 9.65 4.99 11.30
CA GLN A 24 10.25 4.21 10.22
C GLN A 24 11.29 5.03 9.47
N LEU A 25 12.27 4.34 8.90
CA LEU A 25 13.31 4.97 8.10
C LEU A 25 12.85 5.04 6.64
N VAL A 26 12.73 6.26 6.13
CA VAL A 26 12.40 6.55 4.73
C VAL A 26 13.45 7.50 4.17
N LEU A 27 14.26 7.02 3.25
CA LEU A 27 15.37 7.79 2.61
C LEU A 27 14.91 8.51 1.33
N ILE A 28 13.68 8.24 0.89
CA ILE A 28 13.10 8.80 -0.33
C ILE A 28 12.28 10.03 0.05
N GLY A 29 12.54 11.15 -0.61
CA GLY A 29 11.77 12.38 -0.39
C GLY A 29 10.31 12.23 -0.81
N ALA A 30 9.38 12.84 -0.06
CA ALA A 30 7.94 12.72 -0.33
C ALA A 30 7.55 13.14 -1.76
N GLU A 31 8.20 14.15 -2.33
CA GLU A 31 7.95 14.55 -3.72
C GLU A 31 8.42 13.47 -4.70
N GLN A 32 9.59 12.91 -4.50
CA GLN A 32 10.11 11.82 -5.33
C GLN A 32 9.20 10.59 -5.27
N GLU A 33 8.72 10.24 -4.07
CA GLU A 33 7.77 9.15 -3.87
C GLU A 33 6.48 9.38 -4.68
N ARG A 34 5.91 10.61 -4.64
CA ARG A 34 4.72 10.98 -5.43
C ARG A 34 4.96 10.89 -6.95
N GLN A 35 6.11 11.37 -7.43
CA GLN A 35 6.45 11.31 -8.86
C GLN A 35 6.58 9.86 -9.35
N LEU A 36 7.21 8.99 -8.57
CA LEU A 36 7.29 7.57 -8.87
C LEU A 36 5.90 6.92 -8.93
N GLY A 37 5.04 7.24 -7.95
CA GLY A 37 3.65 6.76 -7.94
C GLY A 37 2.85 7.22 -9.16
N LEU A 38 2.97 8.49 -9.57
CA LEU A 38 2.31 9.02 -10.76
C LEU A 38 2.81 8.36 -12.05
N GLN A 39 4.12 8.22 -12.20
CA GLN A 39 4.73 7.57 -13.37
C GLN A 39 4.24 6.13 -13.52
N ALA A 40 4.29 5.38 -12.45
CA ALA A 40 3.85 4.01 -12.41
C ALA A 40 2.35 3.86 -12.71
N PHE A 41 1.51 4.72 -12.15
CA PHE A 41 0.08 4.69 -12.42
C PHE A 41 -0.25 5.03 -13.88
N THR A 42 0.51 5.96 -14.47
CA THR A 42 0.38 6.31 -15.89
C THR A 42 0.73 5.12 -16.78
N GLN A 43 1.81 4.41 -16.46
CA GLN A 43 2.21 3.21 -17.19
C GLN A 43 1.15 2.11 -17.07
N MET A 44 0.63 1.85 -15.87
CA MET A 44 -0.43 0.86 -15.67
C MET A 44 -1.69 1.15 -16.49
N LYS A 45 -2.08 2.43 -16.62
CA LYS A 45 -3.22 2.82 -17.48
C LYS A 45 -2.96 2.59 -18.98
N GLN A 46 -1.72 2.47 -19.40
CA GLN A 46 -1.35 2.11 -20.78
C GLN A 46 -1.31 0.60 -21.00
N GLU A 47 -0.90 -0.17 -19.98
CA GLU A 47 -0.68 -1.61 -20.07
C GLU A 47 -1.95 -2.43 -19.74
N THR A 48 -2.81 -1.91 -18.86
CA THR A 48 -4.02 -2.61 -18.42
C THR A 48 -5.27 -1.81 -18.81
N PRO A 49 -6.22 -2.41 -19.53
CA PRO A 49 -7.44 -1.73 -19.94
C PRO A 49 -8.21 -1.15 -18.75
N VAL A 50 -8.66 0.09 -18.87
CA VAL A 50 -9.54 0.73 -17.88
C VAL A 50 -10.99 0.28 -18.12
N SER A 51 -11.67 -0.11 -17.06
CA SER A 51 -13.04 -0.57 -17.11
C SER A 51 -14.02 0.52 -17.57
N ARG A 52 -14.92 0.15 -18.46
CA ARG A 52 -16.01 1.00 -18.93
C ARG A 52 -17.34 0.73 -18.18
N ASP A 53 -17.35 -0.17 -17.20
CA ASP A 53 -18.52 -0.42 -16.38
C ASP A 53 -18.84 0.80 -15.50
N PRO A 54 -19.96 1.51 -15.75
CA PRO A 54 -20.28 2.70 -14.99
C PRO A 54 -20.62 2.39 -13.53
N LYS A 55 -21.12 1.18 -13.22
CA LYS A 55 -21.46 0.78 -11.86
C LYS A 55 -20.20 0.52 -11.04
N ALA A 56 -19.23 -0.23 -11.59
CA ALA A 56 -17.95 -0.48 -10.95
C ALA A 56 -17.19 0.82 -10.72
N ASN A 57 -17.14 1.70 -11.72
CA ASN A 57 -16.47 2.99 -11.61
C ASN A 57 -17.12 3.91 -10.56
N ALA A 58 -18.45 3.98 -10.54
CA ALA A 58 -19.19 4.77 -9.54
C ALA A 58 -18.96 4.23 -8.12
N LEU A 59 -18.98 2.91 -7.95
CA LEU A 59 -18.75 2.23 -6.67
C LEU A 59 -17.34 2.55 -6.13
N VAL A 60 -16.30 2.30 -6.93
CA VAL A 60 -14.90 2.52 -6.52
C VAL A 60 -14.65 4.00 -6.24
N LYS A 61 -15.16 4.90 -7.07
CA LYS A 61 -15.05 6.35 -6.87
C LYS A 61 -15.72 6.79 -5.56
N LYS A 62 -16.94 6.34 -5.31
CA LYS A 62 -17.70 6.67 -4.09
C LYS A 62 -16.94 6.23 -2.84
N VAL A 63 -16.57 4.95 -2.79
CA VAL A 63 -15.87 4.39 -1.62
C VAL A 63 -14.50 5.04 -1.45
N GLY A 64 -13.75 5.18 -2.55
CA GLY A 64 -12.43 5.81 -2.53
C GLY A 64 -12.46 7.25 -2.03
N GLN A 65 -13.42 8.06 -2.48
CA GLN A 65 -13.57 9.45 -2.03
C GLN A 65 -13.89 9.54 -0.53
N ARG A 66 -14.69 8.63 0.01
CA ARG A 66 -15.00 8.61 1.44
C ARG A 66 -13.79 8.21 2.29
N ILE A 67 -12.99 7.24 1.84
CA ILE A 67 -11.72 6.89 2.49
C ILE A 67 -10.73 8.07 2.38
N ALA A 68 -10.61 8.69 1.21
CA ALA A 68 -9.73 9.83 0.98
C ALA A 68 -10.03 11.03 1.90
N ALA A 69 -11.30 11.24 2.24
CA ALA A 69 -11.72 12.33 3.11
C ALA A 69 -11.25 12.18 4.58
N VAL A 70 -10.88 10.99 5.00
CA VAL A 70 -10.43 10.69 6.37
C VAL A 70 -8.98 10.21 6.45
N ALA A 71 -8.37 9.91 5.29
CA ALA A 71 -7.00 9.41 5.20
C ALA A 71 -5.99 10.55 5.41
N GLU A 72 -4.96 10.27 6.20
CA GLU A 72 -3.86 11.19 6.46
C GLU A 72 -2.75 10.97 5.42
N LEU A 73 -2.98 11.44 4.17
CA LEU A 73 -2.02 11.40 3.08
C LEU A 73 -1.79 12.80 2.50
N PRO A 74 -0.92 13.62 3.11
CA PRO A 74 -0.68 15.00 2.69
C PRO A 74 -0.20 15.11 1.25
N GLY A 75 -0.76 16.07 0.50
CA GLY A 75 -0.40 16.32 -0.89
C GLY A 75 -0.93 15.28 -1.88
N ALA A 76 -1.79 14.37 -1.47
CA ALA A 76 -2.41 13.40 -2.37
C ALA A 76 -3.31 14.09 -3.42
N GLN A 77 -3.10 13.71 -4.66
CA GLN A 77 -3.96 14.06 -5.79
C GLN A 77 -4.76 12.82 -6.17
N TRP A 78 -5.87 12.61 -5.49
CA TRP A 78 -6.65 11.41 -5.56
C TRP A 78 -7.17 11.10 -6.96
N GLU A 79 -6.88 9.89 -7.42
CA GLU A 79 -7.39 9.32 -8.67
C GLU A 79 -7.78 7.86 -8.41
N PHE A 80 -9.01 7.49 -8.82
CA PHE A 80 -9.57 6.16 -8.63
C PHE A 80 -9.86 5.55 -9.99
N VAL A 81 -9.26 4.42 -10.31
CA VAL A 81 -9.39 3.73 -11.59
C VAL A 81 -9.75 2.28 -11.36
N VAL A 82 -10.75 1.79 -12.11
CA VAL A 82 -11.05 0.37 -12.21
C VAL A 82 -10.36 -0.20 -13.44
N PHE A 83 -9.55 -1.22 -13.25
CA PHE A 83 -8.85 -1.93 -14.32
C PHE A 83 -9.57 -3.23 -14.68
N GLU A 84 -9.71 -3.51 -15.98
CA GLU A 84 -10.27 -4.78 -16.47
C GLU A 84 -9.23 -5.88 -16.29
N SER A 85 -9.44 -6.72 -15.28
CA SER A 85 -8.60 -7.89 -15.03
C SER A 85 -9.38 -8.92 -14.21
N GLN A 86 -9.22 -10.20 -14.56
CA GLN A 86 -9.78 -11.31 -13.77
C GLN A 86 -8.98 -11.59 -12.49
N GLU A 87 -7.79 -11.01 -12.36
CA GLU A 87 -7.00 -11.13 -11.14
C GLU A 87 -7.64 -10.34 -10.00
N ALA A 88 -7.72 -10.97 -8.82
CA ALA A 88 -8.15 -10.29 -7.62
C ALA A 88 -6.98 -9.43 -7.10
N ASN A 89 -7.07 -8.11 -7.31
CA ASN A 89 -6.05 -7.16 -6.87
C ASN A 89 -6.63 -5.76 -6.66
N ALA A 90 -5.97 -5.01 -5.77
CA ALA A 90 -6.12 -3.56 -5.60
C ALA A 90 -4.78 -2.99 -5.12
N PHE A 91 -4.59 -1.69 -5.24
CA PHE A 91 -3.39 -1.00 -4.77
C PHE A 91 -3.65 0.49 -4.57
N CYS A 92 -2.84 1.12 -3.74
CA CYS A 92 -2.70 2.57 -3.68
C CYS A 92 -1.23 2.97 -3.82
N LEU A 93 -0.91 3.69 -4.89
CA LEU A 93 0.42 4.24 -5.08
C LEU A 93 0.55 5.60 -4.39
N PRO A 94 1.78 6.00 -4.05
CA PRO A 94 2.07 7.31 -3.50
C PRO A 94 1.42 8.44 -4.30
N GLY A 95 0.95 9.47 -3.58
CA GLY A 95 0.22 10.57 -4.20
C GLY A 95 -1.28 10.30 -4.40
N GLY A 96 -1.83 9.20 -3.85
CA GLY A 96 -3.27 8.92 -3.85
C GLY A 96 -3.79 8.32 -5.16
N LYS A 97 -2.98 7.52 -5.85
CA LYS A 97 -3.33 6.82 -7.09
C LYS A 97 -3.85 5.42 -6.77
N VAL A 98 -5.17 5.25 -6.75
CA VAL A 98 -5.86 4.02 -6.37
C VAL A 98 -6.30 3.25 -7.60
N GLY A 99 -5.89 1.99 -7.69
CA GLY A 99 -6.34 1.05 -8.70
C GLY A 99 -7.07 -0.13 -8.08
N VAL A 100 -8.19 -0.52 -8.68
CA VAL A 100 -9.00 -1.68 -8.28
C VAL A 100 -9.24 -2.54 -9.51
N TYR A 101 -8.88 -3.81 -9.45
CA TYR A 101 -9.14 -4.74 -10.54
C TYR A 101 -10.55 -5.30 -10.47
N THR A 102 -11.21 -5.48 -11.61
CA THR A 102 -12.58 -6.02 -11.65
C THR A 102 -12.68 -7.37 -10.96
N GLY A 103 -11.62 -8.19 -10.98
CA GLY A 103 -11.60 -9.51 -10.34
C GLY A 103 -11.70 -9.52 -8.82
N ILE A 104 -11.43 -8.40 -8.12
CA ILE A 104 -11.59 -8.34 -6.65
C ILE A 104 -13.03 -7.98 -6.24
N LEU A 105 -13.80 -7.31 -7.12
CA LEU A 105 -15.14 -6.81 -6.79
C LEU A 105 -16.12 -7.89 -6.34
N PRO A 106 -16.17 -9.10 -6.93
CA PRO A 106 -17.03 -10.17 -6.43
C PRO A 106 -16.67 -10.62 -5.00
N ILE A 107 -15.40 -10.46 -4.59
CA ILE A 107 -14.90 -10.86 -3.25
C ILE A 107 -15.23 -9.77 -2.22
N THR A 108 -15.10 -8.49 -2.61
CA THR A 108 -15.49 -7.36 -1.75
C THR A 108 -16.99 -7.35 -1.51
N ARG A 109 -17.79 -7.78 -2.50
CA ARG A 109 -19.23 -7.96 -2.45
C ARG A 109 -20.03 -6.65 -2.41
N ASP A 110 -19.68 -5.72 -1.52
CA ASP A 110 -20.42 -4.49 -1.26
C ASP A 110 -19.46 -3.30 -0.95
N GLU A 111 -20.05 -2.13 -0.68
CA GLU A 111 -19.28 -0.92 -0.36
C GLU A 111 -18.40 -1.10 0.87
N ALA A 112 -18.86 -1.78 1.91
CA ALA A 112 -18.11 -1.94 3.15
C ALA A 112 -16.93 -2.90 2.98
N GLY A 113 -17.10 -4.00 2.24
CA GLY A 113 -16.00 -4.88 1.88
C GLY A 113 -14.98 -4.21 0.96
N LEU A 114 -15.43 -3.35 0.03
CA LEU A 114 -14.53 -2.56 -0.80
C LEU A 114 -13.80 -1.49 0.01
N ALA A 115 -14.46 -0.89 1.01
CA ALA A 115 -13.84 0.07 1.92
C ALA A 115 -12.74 -0.56 2.78
N ALA A 116 -12.90 -1.83 3.19
CA ALA A 116 -11.84 -2.57 3.88
C ALA A 116 -10.59 -2.70 3.00
N VAL A 117 -10.76 -3.03 1.72
CA VAL A 117 -9.64 -3.14 0.76
C VAL A 117 -9.00 -1.77 0.50
N ILE A 118 -9.79 -0.77 0.07
CA ILE A 118 -9.25 0.55 -0.26
C ILE A 118 -8.62 1.21 0.97
N GLY A 119 -9.23 1.07 2.15
CA GLY A 119 -8.66 1.57 3.40
C GLY A 119 -7.30 0.96 3.72
N HIS A 120 -7.15 -0.34 3.52
CA HIS A 120 -5.89 -1.08 3.69
C HIS A 120 -4.82 -0.58 2.68
N GLU A 121 -5.16 -0.44 1.40
CA GLU A 121 -4.23 0.03 0.38
C GLU A 121 -3.79 1.49 0.61
N VAL A 122 -4.75 2.35 0.96
CA VAL A 122 -4.46 3.74 1.31
C VAL A 122 -3.58 3.83 2.57
N ALA A 123 -3.78 2.92 3.54
CA ALA A 123 -2.93 2.84 4.72
C ALA A 123 -1.49 2.48 4.38
N HIS A 124 -1.25 1.56 3.44
CA HIS A 124 0.11 1.26 2.97
C HIS A 124 0.80 2.49 2.37
N ALA A 125 0.08 3.28 1.56
CA ALA A 125 0.62 4.50 0.97
C ALA A 125 0.91 5.58 2.02
N ALA A 126 -0.02 5.80 2.95
CA ALA A 126 0.11 6.82 3.99
C ALA A 126 1.15 6.46 5.07
N ALA A 127 1.32 5.18 5.35
CA ALA A 127 2.41 4.69 6.20
C ALA A 127 3.73 4.52 5.43
N HIS A 128 3.84 4.96 4.17
CA HIS A 128 5.06 4.91 3.36
C HIS A 128 5.72 3.53 3.30
N HIS A 129 4.94 2.44 3.35
CA HIS A 129 5.47 1.07 3.40
C HIS A 129 6.32 0.72 2.20
N GLY A 130 5.96 1.23 1.00
CA GLY A 130 6.77 1.09 -0.21
C GLY A 130 8.13 1.75 -0.08
N ALA A 131 8.16 3.01 0.35
CA ALA A 131 9.37 3.80 0.54
C ALA A 131 10.26 3.22 1.66
N GLU A 132 9.67 2.69 2.74
CA GLU A 132 10.41 1.98 3.80
C GLU A 132 11.13 0.75 3.25
N ARG A 133 10.43 -0.08 2.43
CA ARG A 133 11.05 -1.26 1.80
C ARG A 133 12.18 -0.88 0.85
N MET A 134 11.97 0.13 0.02
CA MET A 134 13.00 0.65 -0.89
C MET A 134 14.21 1.17 -0.12
N SER A 135 13.99 1.93 0.96
CA SER A 135 15.06 2.45 1.80
C SER A 135 15.89 1.33 2.45
N ARG A 136 15.22 0.26 2.89
CA ARG A 136 15.92 -0.93 3.40
C ARG A 136 16.73 -1.64 2.32
N ALA A 137 16.17 -1.79 1.12
CA ALA A 137 16.87 -2.39 -0.01
C ALA A 137 18.12 -1.58 -0.39
N MET A 138 18.02 -0.23 -0.42
CA MET A 138 19.13 0.67 -0.67
C MET A 138 20.25 0.52 0.38
N ILE A 139 19.89 0.44 1.66
CA ILE A 139 20.89 0.23 2.71
C ILE A 139 21.58 -1.12 2.54
N THR A 140 20.81 -2.18 2.28
CA THR A 140 21.36 -3.53 2.13
C THR A 140 22.30 -3.61 0.92
N GLN A 141 21.94 -2.98 -0.19
CA GLN A 141 22.77 -2.92 -1.40
C GLN A 141 23.94 -1.95 -1.23
N GLY A 142 23.71 -0.77 -0.63
CA GLY A 142 24.76 0.21 -0.37
C GLY A 142 25.83 -0.32 0.58
N VAL A 143 25.50 -1.16 1.54
CA VAL A 143 26.49 -1.89 2.35
C VAL A 143 27.30 -2.85 1.48
N GLY A 144 26.67 -3.47 0.48
CA GLY A 144 27.34 -4.30 -0.52
C GLY A 144 28.24 -3.46 -1.45
N GLU A 145 27.79 -2.27 -1.89
CA GLU A 145 28.54 -1.38 -2.78
C GLU A 145 29.70 -0.66 -2.06
N VAL A 146 29.54 -0.28 -0.80
CA VAL A 146 30.65 0.23 0.00
C VAL A 146 31.72 -0.84 0.19
N ALA A 147 31.32 -2.09 0.37
CA ALA A 147 32.27 -3.21 0.40
C ALA A 147 32.96 -3.43 -0.96
N THR A 148 32.24 -3.20 -2.09
CA THR A 148 32.82 -3.29 -3.45
C THR A 148 33.51 -2.02 -3.93
N ALA A 149 33.09 -0.82 -3.49
CA ALA A 149 33.75 0.46 -3.80
C ALA A 149 35.11 0.58 -3.09
N TYR A 150 35.30 -0.10 -1.97
CA TYR A 150 36.64 -0.29 -1.39
C TYR A 150 37.58 -1.09 -2.31
N VAL A 151 37.03 -1.75 -3.35
CA VAL A 151 37.73 -2.53 -4.37
C VAL A 151 37.78 -1.84 -5.75
N GLY A 152 37.19 -0.65 -5.89
CA GLY A 152 37.34 0.26 -7.06
C GLY A 152 36.20 0.18 -8.07
N GLY A 153 35.35 1.21 -8.09
CA GLY A 153 34.47 1.53 -9.23
C GLY A 153 33.22 2.33 -8.87
N GLN A 154 33.05 3.50 -9.47
CA GLN A 154 31.82 4.30 -9.37
C GLN A 154 30.73 3.72 -10.25
N SER A 155 29.49 3.58 -9.77
CA SER A 155 28.37 3.09 -10.58
C SER A 155 27.25 4.11 -10.76
N GLN A 156 26.79 4.25 -12.02
CA GLN A 156 25.59 4.97 -12.45
C GLN A 156 24.28 4.27 -12.01
N SER A 157 24.32 3.33 -11.07
CA SER A 157 23.28 2.34 -10.83
C SER A 157 22.12 2.81 -9.94
N SER A 158 22.27 3.87 -9.14
CA SER A 158 21.25 4.23 -8.14
C SER A 158 19.91 4.71 -8.75
N GLN A 159 19.93 5.50 -9.81
CA GLN A 159 18.69 5.98 -10.46
C GLN A 159 17.99 4.90 -11.28
N ALA A 160 18.76 4.06 -11.99
CA ALA A 160 18.21 2.92 -12.74
C ALA A 160 17.63 1.86 -11.78
N MET A 161 18.26 1.67 -10.61
CA MET A 161 17.80 0.78 -9.56
C MET A 161 16.51 1.28 -8.90
N PHE A 162 16.35 2.60 -8.71
CA PHE A 162 15.10 3.21 -8.26
C PHE A 162 13.95 2.91 -9.21
N GLY A 163 14.13 3.14 -10.51
CA GLY A 163 13.13 2.85 -11.54
C GLY A 163 12.78 1.37 -11.60
N SER A 164 13.77 0.47 -11.45
CA SER A 164 13.53 -0.96 -11.50
C SER A 164 12.87 -1.50 -10.22
N LEU A 165 13.23 -1.04 -9.02
CA LEU A 165 12.62 -1.48 -7.77
C LEU A 165 11.16 -1.03 -7.64
N TYR A 166 10.83 0.19 -8.12
CA TYR A 166 9.46 0.68 -8.13
C TYR A 166 8.68 0.13 -9.33
N GLY A 167 9.25 0.13 -10.53
CA GLY A 167 8.64 -0.41 -11.73
C GLY A 167 8.44 -1.92 -11.66
N ILE A 168 9.42 -2.67 -11.15
CA ILE A 168 9.32 -4.11 -10.91
C ILE A 168 8.32 -4.40 -9.78
N GLY A 169 8.28 -3.60 -8.72
CA GLY A 169 7.32 -3.75 -7.62
C GLY A 169 5.87 -3.56 -8.07
N ILE A 170 5.63 -2.76 -9.12
CA ILE A 170 4.31 -2.51 -9.69
C ILE A 170 3.96 -3.51 -10.79
N GLN A 171 4.89 -3.78 -11.73
CA GLN A 171 4.64 -4.73 -12.82
C GLN A 171 4.50 -6.17 -12.34
N LEU A 172 5.18 -6.55 -11.28
CA LEU A 172 5.22 -7.94 -10.90
C LEU A 172 4.36 -8.26 -9.68
N GLY A 173 3.97 -7.30 -8.85
CA GLY A 173 3.25 -7.65 -7.61
C GLY A 173 3.90 -8.81 -6.83
N GLU A 174 4.99 -9.33 -7.42
CA GLU A 174 5.61 -10.61 -7.08
C GLU A 174 6.88 -10.47 -6.24
N THR A 175 7.51 -9.30 -6.21
CA THR A 175 8.91 -9.28 -5.84
C THR A 175 9.22 -8.96 -4.39
N LEU A 176 8.34 -8.27 -3.67
CA LEU A 176 8.57 -8.03 -2.24
C LEU A 176 7.24 -7.97 -1.49
N PRO A 177 6.76 -9.07 -0.95
CA PRO A 177 5.57 -9.05 -0.08
C PRO A 177 5.81 -8.09 1.09
N HIS A 178 4.73 -7.44 1.51
CA HIS A 178 4.77 -6.64 2.72
C HIS A 178 5.16 -7.51 3.92
N SER A 179 5.94 -6.95 4.84
CA SER A 179 6.23 -7.68 6.06
C SER A 179 4.95 -7.84 6.90
N ARG A 180 4.87 -8.90 7.70
CA ARG A 180 3.72 -9.10 8.61
C ARG A 180 3.43 -7.87 9.47
N LYS A 181 4.48 -7.13 9.87
CA LYS A 181 4.33 -5.89 10.65
C LYS A 181 3.66 -4.79 9.83
N GLN A 182 4.01 -4.65 8.54
CA GLN A 182 3.40 -3.67 7.64
C GLN A 182 1.95 -4.03 7.33
N GLU A 183 1.65 -5.32 7.14
CA GLU A 183 0.28 -5.80 6.96
C GLU A 183 -0.60 -5.51 8.17
N SER A 184 -0.11 -5.88 9.36
CA SER A 184 -0.78 -5.63 10.64
C SER A 184 -1.03 -4.13 10.85
N GLU A 185 -0.06 -3.28 10.51
CA GLU A 185 -0.20 -1.83 10.60
C GLU A 185 -1.22 -1.28 9.59
N ALA A 186 -1.18 -1.74 8.34
CA ALA A 186 -2.13 -1.33 7.31
C ALA A 186 -3.56 -1.79 7.64
N ASP A 187 -3.73 -2.97 8.21
CA ASP A 187 -5.02 -3.46 8.71
C ASP A 187 -5.56 -2.57 9.83
N GLN A 188 -4.72 -2.20 10.81
CA GLN A 188 -5.13 -1.34 11.92
C GLN A 188 -5.54 0.06 11.44
N ILE A 189 -4.73 0.68 10.59
CA ILE A 189 -5.00 2.01 10.04
C ILE A 189 -6.24 1.97 9.15
N GLY A 190 -6.31 1.02 8.21
CA GLY A 190 -7.40 0.85 7.28
C GLY A 190 -8.74 0.60 7.96
N LEU A 191 -8.74 -0.22 9.04
CA LEU A 191 -9.91 -0.51 9.85
C LEU A 191 -10.47 0.77 10.52
N ILE A 192 -9.59 1.61 11.05
CA ILE A 192 -9.98 2.90 11.66
C ILE A 192 -10.52 3.85 10.60
N TRP A 193 -9.87 3.94 9.43
CA TRP A 193 -10.30 4.86 8.39
C TRP A 193 -11.59 4.42 7.71
N MET A 194 -11.82 3.13 7.48
CA MET A 194 -13.13 2.70 6.97
C MET A 194 -14.26 3.03 7.95
N ALA A 195 -14.02 2.90 9.26
CA ALA A 195 -14.98 3.29 10.29
C ALA A 195 -15.23 4.80 10.31
N LYS A 196 -14.18 5.64 10.28
CA LYS A 196 -14.29 7.10 10.15
C LYS A 196 -15.02 7.52 8.87
N ALA A 197 -14.84 6.77 7.76
CA ALA A 197 -15.52 6.98 6.49
C ALA A 197 -16.99 6.52 6.49
N GLY A 198 -17.48 5.98 7.61
CA GLY A 198 -18.86 5.57 7.80
C GLY A 198 -19.20 4.18 7.26
N TYR A 199 -18.20 3.31 7.12
CA TYR A 199 -18.38 1.90 6.81
C TYR A 199 -18.20 1.05 8.05
N ASP A 200 -19.08 0.05 8.24
CA ASP A 200 -18.98 -0.87 9.37
C ASP A 200 -17.64 -1.62 9.35
N PRO A 201 -16.78 -1.45 10.36
CA PRO A 201 -15.48 -2.12 10.39
C PRO A 201 -15.56 -3.65 10.49
N GLU A 202 -16.68 -4.22 10.92
CA GLU A 202 -16.86 -5.68 10.91
C GLU A 202 -16.80 -6.28 9.50
N ALA A 203 -17.14 -5.51 8.47
CA ALA A 203 -17.04 -5.94 7.09
C ALA A 203 -15.60 -6.31 6.67
N ALA A 204 -14.57 -5.77 7.32
CA ALA A 204 -13.18 -6.13 7.06
C ALA A 204 -12.91 -7.61 7.41
N VAL A 205 -13.42 -8.09 8.54
CA VAL A 205 -13.30 -9.50 8.93
C VAL A 205 -13.97 -10.38 7.88
N GLY A 206 -15.22 -10.06 7.50
CA GLY A 206 -15.96 -10.80 6.49
C GLY A 206 -15.28 -10.78 5.11
N PHE A 207 -14.62 -9.69 4.74
CA PHE A 207 -13.82 -9.64 3.50
C PHE A 207 -12.66 -10.65 3.55
N TRP A 208 -11.87 -10.66 4.61
CA TRP A 208 -10.73 -11.58 4.71
C TRP A 208 -11.14 -13.05 4.78
N GLU A 209 -12.26 -13.36 5.44
CA GLU A 209 -12.84 -14.71 5.45
C GLU A 209 -13.22 -15.16 4.04
N ARG A 210 -13.95 -14.32 3.27
CA ARG A 210 -14.30 -14.61 1.87
C ARG A 210 -13.07 -14.71 0.97
N PHE A 211 -12.06 -13.89 1.22
CA PHE A 211 -10.82 -13.93 0.43
C PHE A 211 -10.02 -15.23 0.69
N ALA A 212 -10.00 -15.69 1.94
CA ALA A 212 -9.42 -16.99 2.30
C ALA A 212 -10.13 -18.15 1.59
N GLU A 213 -11.47 -18.16 1.59
CA GLU A 213 -12.26 -19.15 0.85
C GLU A 213 -12.01 -19.08 -0.67
N TYR A 214 -11.95 -17.88 -1.24
CA TYR A 214 -11.63 -17.69 -2.65
C TYR A 214 -10.27 -18.29 -3.00
N ASN A 215 -9.26 -18.04 -2.16
CA ASN A 215 -7.91 -18.58 -2.34
C ASN A 215 -7.90 -20.12 -2.28
N GLN A 216 -8.61 -20.71 -1.31
CA GLN A 216 -8.71 -22.18 -1.19
C GLN A 216 -9.34 -22.83 -2.43
N ARG A 217 -10.36 -22.19 -3.02
CA ARG A 217 -11.03 -22.71 -4.24
C ARG A 217 -10.18 -22.64 -5.50
N ARG A 218 -9.17 -21.75 -5.56
CA ARG A 218 -8.25 -21.65 -6.71
C ARG A 218 -7.15 -22.71 -6.76
N GLY A 219 -6.96 -23.48 -5.71
CA GLY A 219 -5.97 -24.54 -5.64
C GLY A 219 -4.53 -23.99 -5.60
N SER A 220 -3.68 -24.36 -6.58
CA SER A 220 -2.25 -24.01 -6.54
C SER A 220 -1.88 -22.58 -6.96
N SER A 221 -2.81 -21.83 -7.55
CA SER A 221 -2.50 -20.45 -8.02
C SER A 221 -2.89 -19.40 -6.96
N THR A 222 -1.90 -18.84 -6.28
CA THR A 222 -2.10 -17.75 -5.32
C THR A 222 -2.56 -16.48 -6.04
N PRO A 223 -3.71 -15.87 -5.65
CA PRO A 223 -4.17 -14.59 -6.18
C PRO A 223 -3.12 -13.49 -6.05
N LEU A 224 -3.07 -12.57 -7.02
CA LEU A 224 -2.07 -11.51 -7.06
C LEU A 224 -2.03 -10.70 -5.76
N PHE A 225 -3.19 -10.36 -5.22
CA PHE A 225 -3.32 -9.64 -3.94
C PHE A 225 -2.64 -10.39 -2.78
N LEU A 226 -2.76 -11.71 -2.68
CA LEU A 226 -2.12 -12.47 -1.60
C LEU A 226 -0.60 -12.66 -1.78
N ARG A 227 -0.07 -12.43 -2.98
CA ARG A 227 1.38 -12.45 -3.19
C ARG A 227 2.06 -11.24 -2.54
N THR A 228 1.38 -10.10 -2.55
CA THR A 228 1.86 -8.85 -1.92
C THR A 228 1.37 -8.68 -0.48
N HIS A 229 0.18 -9.21 -0.17
CA HIS A 229 -0.50 -9.14 1.14
C HIS A 229 -0.77 -10.55 1.67
N PRO A 230 0.23 -11.24 2.23
CA PRO A 230 0.08 -12.61 2.69
C PRO A 230 -1.05 -12.76 3.71
N LEU A 231 -1.88 -13.79 3.50
CA LEU A 231 -2.88 -14.15 4.48
C LEU A 231 -2.19 -14.87 5.64
N ASP A 232 -2.13 -14.22 6.79
CA ASP A 232 -1.66 -14.81 8.04
C ASP A 232 -2.89 -15.24 8.86
N GLU A 233 -2.84 -16.41 9.48
CA GLU A 233 -3.90 -16.91 10.39
C GLU A 233 -4.20 -15.92 11.52
N ARG A 234 -3.20 -15.12 11.93
CA ARG A 234 -3.34 -14.10 12.97
C ARG A 234 -4.09 -12.86 12.50
N ARG A 235 -4.14 -12.59 11.18
CA ARG A 235 -4.68 -11.35 10.63
C ARG A 235 -6.13 -11.11 11.05
N ILE A 236 -6.98 -12.13 10.95
CA ILE A 236 -8.38 -12.07 11.40
C ILE A 236 -8.47 -11.87 12.92
N ALA A 237 -7.60 -12.53 13.69
CA ALA A 237 -7.56 -12.35 15.15
C ALA A 237 -7.14 -10.92 15.53
N ASP A 238 -6.13 -10.37 14.87
CA ASP A 238 -5.64 -9.01 15.08
C ASP A 238 -6.73 -7.97 14.73
N LEU A 239 -7.45 -8.13 13.61
CA LEU A 239 -8.60 -7.29 13.27
C LEU A 239 -9.68 -7.31 14.35
N LYS A 240 -10.00 -8.48 14.89
CA LYS A 240 -10.95 -8.61 15.99
C LYS A 240 -10.46 -7.92 17.27
N GLN A 241 -9.15 -7.95 17.54
CA GLN A 241 -8.56 -7.25 18.67
C GLN A 241 -8.68 -5.72 18.56
N TRP A 242 -8.56 -5.16 17.33
CA TRP A 242 -8.68 -3.71 17.09
C TRP A 242 -10.12 -3.24 16.90
N MET A 243 -11.06 -4.15 16.73
CA MET A 243 -12.48 -3.85 16.48
C MET A 243 -13.09 -2.86 17.49
N PRO A 244 -12.85 -2.95 18.82
CA PRO A 244 -13.39 -1.97 19.76
C PRO A 244 -12.94 -0.55 19.48
N ARG A 245 -11.66 -0.34 19.09
CA ARG A 245 -11.13 0.98 18.71
C ARG A 245 -11.76 1.49 17.42
N ALA A 246 -11.91 0.62 16.43
CA ALA A 246 -12.54 0.98 15.16
C ALA A 246 -14.01 1.34 15.34
N LYS A 247 -14.76 0.56 16.15
CA LYS A 247 -16.16 0.88 16.46
C LYS A 247 -16.31 2.20 17.21
N ALA A 248 -15.39 2.55 18.08
CA ALA A 248 -15.38 3.85 18.75
C ALA A 248 -15.14 5.01 17.76
N ALA A 249 -14.45 4.77 16.65
CA ALA A 249 -14.23 5.73 15.57
C ALA A 249 -15.35 5.75 14.53
N PHE A 250 -16.27 4.79 14.55
CA PHE A 250 -17.33 4.64 13.55
C PHE A 250 -18.29 5.82 13.58
N ARG A 251 -18.50 6.41 12.42
CA ARG A 251 -19.44 7.52 12.20
C ARG A 251 -20.35 7.11 11.04
N PRO A 252 -21.60 6.67 11.31
CA PRO A 252 -22.54 6.32 10.24
C PRO A 252 -22.63 7.41 9.19
N ALA A 253 -22.65 7.04 7.92
CA ALA A 253 -22.89 8.00 6.86
C ALA A 253 -24.28 8.64 7.04
N GLN A 254 -24.32 9.95 6.97
CA GLN A 254 -25.56 10.70 6.85
C GLN A 254 -26.14 10.59 5.47
#